data_0e8f5f1b4f5c478d9b06b9799c930d7a
#
_entry.id   0e8f5f1b4f5c478d9b06b9799c930d7a
#
_cell.length_a   1.000
_cell.length_b   1.000
_cell.length_c   1.000
_cell.angle_alpha   90.00
_cell.angle_beta   90.00
_cell.angle_gamma   90.00
#
_symmetry.space_group_name_H-M   'P 1'
#
loop_
_entity.id
_entity.type
_entity.pdbx_description
1 polymer ?
#
loop_
_entity_poly.entity_id
_entity_poly.type
_entity_poly.pdbx_seq_one_letter_code
_entity_poly.pdbx_strand_id
1 'polypeptide(L)'
;MPYYRFDNGLQPLSAPPEDWQGVLAVLEPSELHSAPLPSWLTPPAAPADPHESQFCWLRIDRDGVTGHLRTPVRASQNARHMGFTWTRDCLLLSDPDHAAADCIAHLTTQRTQPPGSPDAFVVALLIALIRDDLPYIQQLETRLTNLEQAVLDNETGRFLHQMSVIRKELNRANRFYAQLSDFASSLLEEAEDLFGSHSKKRLGHFLRKVESLQGETRLLHEYATQISSEYQAQVDIDQNRVMKVLT
;
A
#
# COMPACT_ATOMS: atom_id res chain seq x y z
N MET A 1 -12.59 -1.23 -21.88
CA MET A 1 -11.31 -0.54 -21.68
C MET A 1 -11.59 0.86 -21.13
N PRO A 2 -11.28 1.20 -19.89
CA PRO A 2 -11.54 2.54 -19.37
C PRO A 2 -10.36 3.47 -19.70
N TYR A 3 -10.61 4.40 -20.60
CA TYR A 3 -9.77 5.56 -20.83
C TYR A 3 -10.42 6.78 -20.22
N TYR A 4 -9.62 7.67 -19.66
CA TYR A 4 -10.07 8.93 -19.07
C TYR A 4 -9.19 10.06 -19.54
N ARG A 5 -9.75 11.27 -19.62
CA ARG A 5 -9.00 12.51 -19.86
C ARG A 5 -9.03 13.39 -18.63
N PHE A 6 -7.90 13.99 -18.31
CA PHE A 6 -7.80 15.02 -17.28
C PHE A 6 -8.29 16.35 -17.84
N ASP A 7 -9.56 16.66 -17.62
CA ASP A 7 -10.17 17.93 -17.98
C ASP A 7 -11.12 18.36 -16.86
N ASN A 8 -10.66 19.28 -16.00
CA ASN A 8 -11.35 19.66 -14.75
C ASN A 8 -11.79 18.45 -13.88
N GLY A 9 -11.03 17.36 -13.94
CA GLY A 9 -11.29 16.08 -13.32
C GLY A 9 -11.07 14.92 -14.28
N LEU A 10 -11.49 13.71 -13.89
CA LEU A 10 -11.43 12.51 -14.70
C LEU A 10 -12.70 12.37 -15.54
N GLN A 11 -12.60 12.59 -16.84
CA GLN A 11 -13.69 12.42 -17.80
C GLN A 11 -13.51 11.09 -18.55
N PRO A 12 -14.47 10.14 -18.48
CA PRO A 12 -14.38 8.89 -19.21
C PRO A 12 -14.45 9.13 -20.71
N LEU A 13 -13.61 8.43 -21.48
CA LEU A 13 -13.62 8.41 -22.94
C LEU A 13 -14.37 7.17 -23.44
N SER A 14 -15.15 7.34 -24.52
CA SER A 14 -15.91 6.26 -25.14
C SER A 14 -15.08 5.34 -26.04
N ALA A 15 -13.88 5.79 -26.45
CA ALA A 15 -12.97 5.08 -27.33
C ALA A 15 -11.50 5.36 -26.94
N PRO A 16 -10.54 4.54 -27.42
CA PRO A 16 -9.12 4.85 -27.27
C PRO A 16 -8.79 6.23 -27.83
N PRO A 17 -7.95 7.02 -27.14
CA PRO A 17 -7.61 8.37 -27.59
C PRO A 17 -6.67 8.34 -28.81
N GLU A 18 -6.86 9.26 -29.73
CA GLU A 18 -5.86 9.53 -30.80
C GLU A 18 -4.70 10.37 -30.25
N ASP A 19 -5.02 11.33 -29.36
CA ASP A 19 -4.06 12.15 -28.63
C ASP A 19 -3.98 11.68 -27.18
N TRP A 20 -2.79 11.32 -26.74
CA TRP A 20 -2.50 10.79 -25.40
C TRP A 20 -2.16 11.88 -24.37
N GLN A 21 -2.18 13.14 -24.76
CA GLN A 21 -1.95 14.23 -23.82
C GLN A 21 -3.09 14.32 -22.78
N GLY A 22 -2.73 14.30 -21.50
CA GLY A 22 -3.69 14.33 -20.41
C GLY A 22 -4.57 13.07 -20.30
N VAL A 23 -4.05 11.91 -20.69
CA VAL A 23 -4.80 10.65 -20.66
C VAL A 23 -4.39 9.76 -19.48
N LEU A 24 -5.39 9.17 -18.83
CA LEU A 24 -5.25 8.01 -17.96
C LEU A 24 -5.86 6.80 -18.67
N ALA A 25 -5.09 5.76 -18.87
CA ALA A 25 -5.56 4.46 -19.33
C ALA A 25 -5.43 3.42 -18.21
N VAL A 26 -6.49 2.65 -17.97
CA VAL A 26 -6.51 1.55 -17.01
C VAL A 26 -6.86 0.27 -17.79
N LEU A 27 -5.89 -0.60 -17.96
CA LEU A 27 -6.01 -1.78 -18.81
C LEU A 27 -5.74 -3.05 -18.00
N GLU A 28 -6.42 -4.12 -18.35
CA GLU A 28 -6.02 -5.45 -17.89
C GLU A 28 -4.74 -5.90 -18.62
N PRO A 29 -3.92 -6.79 -18.02
CA PRO A 29 -2.72 -7.31 -18.70
C PRO A 29 -2.98 -7.91 -20.08
N SER A 30 -4.13 -8.55 -20.28
CA SER A 30 -4.58 -9.11 -21.55
C SER A 30 -4.85 -8.05 -22.62
N GLU A 31 -5.30 -6.87 -22.18
CA GLU A 31 -5.64 -5.75 -23.07
C GLU A 31 -4.40 -4.94 -23.50
N LEU A 32 -3.34 -4.92 -22.69
CA LEU A 32 -2.11 -4.16 -22.98
C LEU A 32 -1.49 -4.51 -24.34
N HIS A 33 -1.57 -5.79 -24.76
CA HIS A 33 -1.02 -6.26 -26.04
C HIS A 33 -1.83 -5.84 -27.25
N SER A 34 -3.11 -5.58 -27.08
CA SER A 34 -4.05 -5.23 -28.17
C SER A 34 -4.44 -3.75 -28.18
N ALA A 35 -4.09 -3.01 -27.12
CA ALA A 35 -4.40 -1.59 -27.02
C ALA A 35 -3.58 -0.77 -28.04
N PRO A 36 -4.19 0.24 -28.69
CA PRO A 36 -3.51 1.12 -29.63
C PRO A 36 -2.62 2.13 -28.89
N LEU A 37 -1.55 1.61 -28.24
CA LEU A 37 -0.60 2.44 -27.52
C LEU A 37 0.35 3.15 -28.51
N PRO A 38 0.70 4.41 -28.25
CA PRO A 38 1.71 5.10 -29.07
C PRO A 38 3.08 4.42 -28.88
N SER A 39 3.89 4.44 -29.94
CA SER A 39 5.19 3.76 -29.97
C SER A 39 6.21 4.24 -28.92
N TRP A 40 6.02 5.46 -28.41
CA TRP A 40 6.86 6.05 -27.38
C TRP A 40 6.43 5.65 -25.94
N LEU A 41 5.22 5.10 -25.76
CA LEU A 41 4.71 4.70 -24.46
C LEU A 41 5.01 3.22 -24.21
N THR A 42 5.94 2.96 -23.32
CA THR A 42 6.27 1.60 -22.93
C THR A 42 5.22 1.06 -21.97
N PRO A 43 4.59 -0.09 -22.25
CA PRO A 43 3.67 -0.71 -21.31
C PRO A 43 4.37 -1.02 -19.97
N PRO A 44 3.63 -0.99 -18.85
CA PRO A 44 4.18 -1.43 -17.57
C PRO A 44 4.72 -2.84 -17.72
N ALA A 45 5.98 -3.03 -17.33
CA ALA A 45 6.58 -4.36 -17.35
C ALA A 45 5.81 -5.27 -16.39
N ALA A 46 5.39 -6.45 -16.87
CA ALA A 46 5.01 -7.51 -15.96
C ALA A 46 6.24 -7.82 -15.09
N PRO A 47 6.08 -8.09 -13.79
CA PRO A 47 7.20 -8.48 -12.94
C PRO A 47 7.94 -9.64 -13.60
N ALA A 48 9.23 -9.45 -13.90
CA ALA A 48 10.04 -10.47 -14.56
C ALA A 48 10.26 -11.70 -13.68
N ASP A 49 10.19 -11.51 -12.36
CA ASP A 49 10.31 -12.54 -11.34
C ASP A 49 9.06 -12.52 -10.43
N PRO A 50 8.48 -13.68 -10.06
CA PRO A 50 7.45 -13.76 -9.02
C PRO A 50 7.85 -13.09 -7.69
N HIS A 51 9.15 -12.93 -7.42
CA HIS A 51 9.64 -12.17 -6.27
C HIS A 51 9.46 -10.66 -6.44
N GLU A 52 9.62 -10.10 -7.63
CA GLU A 52 9.39 -8.67 -7.88
C GLU A 52 7.93 -8.26 -7.67
N SER A 53 6.99 -9.16 -7.93
CA SER A 53 5.57 -8.93 -7.65
C SER A 53 5.26 -8.79 -6.16
N GLN A 54 6.20 -9.13 -5.28
CA GLN A 54 6.03 -9.03 -3.83
C GLN A 54 6.38 -7.64 -3.27
N PHE A 55 6.88 -6.72 -4.09
CA PHE A 55 7.38 -5.42 -3.66
C PHE A 55 6.76 -4.27 -4.44
N CYS A 56 6.68 -3.09 -3.79
CA CYS A 56 6.52 -1.83 -4.51
C CYS A 56 7.90 -1.42 -5.03
N TRP A 57 7.99 -1.11 -6.32
CA TRP A 57 9.23 -0.63 -6.93
C TRP A 57 8.93 0.37 -8.05
N LEU A 58 9.91 1.20 -8.36
CA LEU A 58 9.85 2.09 -9.51
C LEU A 58 11.22 2.15 -10.19
N ARG A 59 11.18 2.52 -11.47
CA ARG A 59 12.33 2.87 -12.29
C ARG A 59 12.06 4.21 -12.92
N ILE A 60 12.99 5.12 -12.81
CA ILE A 60 12.91 6.45 -13.38
C ILE A 60 13.85 6.52 -14.57
N ASP A 61 13.32 6.82 -15.73
CA ASP A 61 14.03 7.01 -16.98
C ASP A 61 13.86 8.46 -17.46
N ARG A 62 14.55 8.86 -18.54
CA ARG A 62 14.48 10.23 -19.08
C ARG A 62 13.06 10.62 -19.52
N ASP A 63 12.28 9.64 -19.95
CA ASP A 63 10.96 9.86 -20.57
C ASP A 63 9.80 9.65 -19.58
N GLY A 64 10.07 9.15 -18.38
CA GLY A 64 9.05 8.93 -17.38
C GLY A 64 9.43 7.94 -16.28
N VAL A 65 8.41 7.47 -15.58
CA VAL A 65 8.52 6.52 -14.46
C VAL A 65 7.73 5.26 -14.78
N THR A 66 8.36 4.12 -14.64
CA THR A 66 7.69 2.81 -14.68
C THR A 66 7.78 2.15 -13.31
N GLY A 67 6.80 1.35 -12.93
CA GLY A 67 6.87 0.69 -11.65
C GLY A 67 5.68 -0.21 -11.35
N HIS A 68 5.71 -0.70 -10.13
CA HIS A 68 4.72 -1.62 -9.61
C HIS A 68 4.33 -1.22 -8.18
N LEU A 69 3.05 -1.18 -7.93
CA LEU A 69 2.47 -0.97 -6.61
C LEU A 69 1.75 -2.24 -6.15
N ARG A 70 1.82 -2.50 -4.87
CA ARG A 70 1.17 -3.62 -4.24
C ARG A 70 0.54 -3.21 -2.93
N THR A 71 -0.70 -3.66 -2.67
CA THR A 71 -1.29 -3.52 -1.33
C THR A 71 -0.77 -4.60 -0.38
N PRO A 72 -0.70 -4.35 0.94
CA PRO A 72 -0.27 -5.37 1.88
C PRO A 72 -1.29 -6.52 1.97
N VAL A 73 -0.80 -7.75 2.21
CA VAL A 73 -1.64 -8.89 2.56
C VAL A 73 -2.17 -8.67 3.97
N ARG A 74 -3.48 -8.58 4.13
CA ARG A 74 -4.18 -8.53 5.43
C ARG A 74 -4.89 -9.85 5.70
N ALA A 75 -5.26 -10.11 6.95
CA ALA A 75 -5.86 -11.38 7.37
C ALA A 75 -7.08 -11.81 6.54
N SER A 76 -7.85 -10.84 6.01
CA SER A 76 -9.08 -11.05 5.25
C SER A 76 -8.99 -10.70 3.76
N GLN A 77 -7.82 -10.24 3.28
CA GLN A 77 -7.67 -9.74 1.90
C GLN A 77 -6.33 -10.16 1.31
N ASN A 78 -6.37 -10.64 0.08
CA ASN A 78 -5.15 -10.86 -0.70
C ASN A 78 -4.50 -9.53 -1.08
N ALA A 79 -3.20 -9.57 -1.35
CA ALA A 79 -2.54 -8.43 -1.96
C ALA A 79 -3.14 -8.17 -3.33
N ARG A 80 -3.27 -6.89 -3.69
CA ARG A 80 -3.68 -6.43 -5.01
C ARG A 80 -2.48 -5.77 -5.67
N HIS A 81 -2.36 -5.95 -6.96
CA HIS A 81 -1.20 -5.55 -7.75
C HIS A 81 -1.60 -4.54 -8.82
N MET A 82 -0.69 -3.65 -9.14
CA MET A 82 -0.88 -2.66 -10.18
C MET A 82 0.46 -2.25 -10.77
N GLY A 83 0.63 -2.45 -12.08
CA GLY A 83 1.75 -1.90 -12.81
C GLY A 83 1.42 -0.51 -13.33
N PHE A 84 2.41 0.35 -13.52
CA PHE A 84 2.19 1.67 -14.10
C PHE A 84 3.36 2.13 -14.97
N THR A 85 3.03 2.93 -15.97
CA THR A 85 3.95 3.79 -16.72
C THR A 85 3.39 5.20 -16.67
N TRP A 86 4.18 6.13 -16.20
CA TRP A 86 3.81 7.52 -16.06
C TRP A 86 4.82 8.42 -16.75
N THR A 87 4.33 9.24 -17.66
CA THR A 87 5.08 10.28 -18.33
C THR A 87 4.49 11.64 -17.95
N ARG A 88 5.10 12.73 -18.41
CA ARG A 88 4.54 14.07 -18.19
C ARG A 88 3.11 14.21 -18.72
N ASP A 89 2.81 13.54 -19.82
CA ASP A 89 1.57 13.73 -20.56
C ASP A 89 0.50 12.67 -20.26
N CYS A 90 0.89 11.47 -19.86
CA CYS A 90 -0.08 10.40 -19.66
C CYS A 90 0.31 9.43 -18.53
N LEU A 91 -0.69 8.70 -18.08
CA LEU A 91 -0.55 7.62 -17.11
C LEU A 91 -1.23 6.36 -17.64
N LEU A 92 -0.47 5.29 -17.76
CA LEU A 92 -0.95 3.96 -18.14
C LEU A 92 -0.86 3.03 -16.92
N LEU A 93 -1.96 2.43 -16.54
CA LEU A 93 -2.06 1.46 -15.44
C LEU A 93 -2.40 0.08 -15.99
N SER A 94 -1.68 -0.92 -15.51
CA SER A 94 -2.02 -2.35 -15.64
C SER A 94 -2.67 -2.80 -14.34
N ASP A 95 -3.96 -3.15 -14.37
CA ASP A 95 -4.78 -3.34 -13.16
C ASP A 95 -5.43 -4.73 -13.11
N PRO A 96 -4.66 -5.83 -12.90
CA PRO A 96 -5.17 -7.20 -12.89
C PRO A 96 -6.16 -7.47 -11.74
N ASP A 97 -6.04 -6.72 -10.65
CA ASP A 97 -6.80 -6.95 -9.43
C ASP A 97 -7.85 -5.84 -9.14
N HIS A 98 -8.13 -5.00 -10.13
CA HIS A 98 -9.07 -3.87 -10.05
C HIS A 98 -8.78 -2.85 -8.94
N ALA A 99 -7.50 -2.73 -8.51
CA ALA A 99 -7.09 -1.81 -7.46
C ALA A 99 -7.20 -0.35 -7.91
N ALA A 100 -6.77 -0.04 -9.15
CA ALA A 100 -6.89 1.29 -9.73
C ALA A 100 -8.37 1.65 -10.02
N ALA A 101 -9.15 0.68 -10.52
CA ALA A 101 -10.57 0.89 -10.79
C ALA A 101 -11.34 1.28 -9.52
N ASP A 102 -11.11 0.59 -8.41
CA ASP A 102 -11.72 0.93 -7.13
C ASP A 102 -11.26 2.30 -6.60
N CYS A 103 -9.99 2.65 -6.80
CA CYS A 103 -9.47 3.96 -6.43
C CYS A 103 -10.16 5.07 -7.25
N ILE A 104 -10.30 4.89 -8.57
CA ILE A 104 -10.99 5.83 -9.45
C ILE A 104 -12.45 5.99 -9.03
N ALA A 105 -13.16 4.89 -8.81
CA ALA A 105 -14.55 4.91 -8.34
C ALA A 105 -14.68 5.70 -7.01
N HIS A 106 -13.73 5.50 -6.09
CA HIS A 106 -13.70 6.25 -4.84
C HIS A 106 -13.43 7.75 -5.06
N LEU A 107 -12.46 8.10 -5.88
CA LEU A 107 -12.10 9.49 -6.18
C LEU A 107 -13.23 10.25 -6.88
N THR A 108 -14.00 9.57 -7.73
CA THR A 108 -15.15 10.17 -8.43
C THR A 108 -16.37 10.33 -7.56
N THR A 109 -16.52 9.53 -6.50
CA THR A 109 -17.63 9.65 -5.54
C THR A 109 -17.39 10.67 -4.43
N GLN A 110 -16.14 11.05 -4.18
CA GLN A 110 -15.83 12.08 -3.18
C GLN A 110 -16.25 13.48 -3.67
N ARG A 111 -16.75 14.30 -2.75
CA ARG A 111 -17.08 15.73 -3.00
C ARG A 111 -15.83 16.62 -3.17
N THR A 112 -14.63 16.06 -3.05
CA THR A 112 -13.36 16.75 -3.29
C THR A 112 -13.12 16.87 -4.79
N GLN A 113 -12.49 17.97 -5.23
CA GLN A 113 -12.15 18.18 -6.63
C GLN A 113 -11.32 17.00 -7.15
N PRO A 114 -11.80 16.30 -8.21
CA PRO A 114 -11.06 15.18 -8.76
C PRO A 114 -9.71 15.62 -9.34
N PRO A 115 -8.70 14.74 -9.39
CA PRO A 115 -7.39 15.07 -9.94
C PRO A 115 -7.51 15.59 -11.39
N GLY A 116 -6.93 16.74 -11.66
CA GLY A 116 -6.96 17.39 -12.99
C GLY A 116 -5.70 17.17 -13.82
N SER A 117 -4.77 16.32 -13.36
CA SER A 117 -3.51 16.04 -14.04
C SER A 117 -2.95 14.65 -13.63
N PRO A 118 -2.05 14.05 -14.45
CA PRO A 118 -1.43 12.76 -14.12
C PRO A 118 -0.72 12.75 -12.77
N ASP A 119 0.06 13.76 -12.44
CA ASP A 119 0.79 13.90 -11.18
C ASP A 119 -0.16 14.00 -9.97
N ALA A 120 -1.23 14.79 -10.09
CA ALA A 120 -2.25 14.90 -9.05
C ALA A 120 -2.97 13.56 -8.83
N PHE A 121 -3.19 12.79 -9.91
CA PHE A 121 -3.81 11.47 -9.83
C PHE A 121 -2.89 10.45 -9.15
N VAL A 122 -1.60 10.40 -9.51
CA VAL A 122 -0.61 9.51 -8.88
C VAL A 122 -0.59 9.74 -7.36
N VAL A 123 -0.54 11.01 -6.92
CA VAL A 123 -0.58 11.32 -5.48
C VAL A 123 -1.91 10.91 -4.85
N ALA A 124 -3.04 11.13 -5.53
CA ALA A 124 -4.35 10.71 -5.02
C ALA A 124 -4.45 9.18 -4.91
N LEU A 125 -3.90 8.45 -5.88
CA LEU A 125 -3.81 6.99 -5.88
C LEU A 125 -2.99 6.49 -4.67
N LEU A 126 -1.80 7.05 -4.44
CA LEU A 126 -0.95 6.69 -3.31
C LEU A 126 -1.66 6.94 -1.96
N ILE A 127 -2.34 8.08 -1.81
CA ILE A 127 -3.13 8.40 -0.61
C ILE A 127 -4.28 7.39 -0.43
N ALA A 128 -4.93 6.98 -1.51
CA ALA A 128 -6.03 6.01 -1.46
C ALA A 128 -5.54 4.61 -1.04
N LEU A 129 -4.32 4.21 -1.41
CA LEU A 129 -3.73 2.92 -1.03
C LEU A 129 -3.61 2.74 0.49
N ILE A 130 -3.34 3.81 1.23
CA ILE A 130 -3.15 3.78 2.69
C ILE A 130 -4.34 4.32 3.49
N ARG A 131 -5.47 4.55 2.82
CA ARG A 131 -6.67 5.17 3.42
C ARG A 131 -7.16 4.45 4.68
N ASP A 132 -7.21 3.12 4.60
CA ASP A 132 -7.77 2.28 5.65
C ASP A 132 -6.69 1.69 6.58
N ASP A 133 -5.46 2.19 6.49
CA ASP A 133 -4.32 1.62 7.22
C ASP A 133 -4.31 2.03 8.69
N LEU A 134 -4.66 3.26 9.03
CA LEU A 134 -4.74 3.69 10.42
C LEU A 134 -5.79 2.89 11.22
N PRO A 135 -7.05 2.73 10.75
CA PRO A 135 -8.01 1.84 11.39
C PRO A 135 -7.52 0.38 11.51
N TYR A 136 -6.79 -0.11 10.52
CA TYR A 136 -6.21 -1.45 10.58
C TYR A 136 -5.14 -1.60 11.68
N ILE A 137 -4.24 -0.62 11.82
CA ILE A 137 -3.24 -0.59 12.90
C ILE A 137 -3.92 -0.54 14.27
N GLN A 138 -4.97 0.28 14.43
CA GLN A 138 -5.76 0.34 15.66
C GLN A 138 -6.44 -0.99 16.01
N GLN A 139 -6.89 -1.75 15.00
CA GLN A 139 -7.40 -3.11 15.23
C GLN A 139 -6.30 -4.07 15.72
N LEU A 140 -5.07 -3.95 15.22
CA LEU A 140 -3.94 -4.75 15.70
C LEU A 140 -3.60 -4.40 17.16
N GLU A 141 -3.61 -3.12 17.51
CA GLU A 141 -3.44 -2.65 18.89
C GLU A 141 -4.49 -3.24 19.83
N THR A 142 -5.77 -3.14 19.45
CA THR A 142 -6.88 -3.73 20.23
C THR A 142 -6.69 -5.24 20.44
N ARG A 143 -6.23 -5.96 19.42
CA ARG A 143 -5.97 -7.40 19.53
C ARG A 143 -4.79 -7.69 20.48
N LEU A 144 -3.75 -6.86 20.50
CA LEU A 144 -2.64 -6.97 21.44
C LEU A 144 -3.10 -6.71 22.88
N THR A 145 -3.87 -5.65 23.10
CA THR A 145 -4.44 -5.34 24.43
C THR A 145 -5.31 -6.48 24.97
N ASN A 146 -6.11 -7.11 24.10
CA ASN A 146 -6.91 -8.28 24.50
C ASN A 146 -6.03 -9.49 24.86
N LEU A 147 -4.88 -9.68 24.18
CA LEU A 147 -3.93 -10.73 24.53
C LEU A 147 -3.21 -10.46 25.85
N GLU A 148 -2.86 -9.21 26.13
CA GLU A 148 -2.30 -8.79 27.41
C GLU A 148 -3.27 -9.10 28.56
N GLN A 149 -4.55 -8.71 28.38
CA GLN A 149 -5.58 -9.00 29.38
C GLN A 149 -5.75 -10.52 29.60
N ALA A 150 -5.73 -11.32 28.54
CA ALA A 150 -5.81 -12.78 28.64
C ALA A 150 -4.62 -13.38 29.43
N VAL A 151 -3.41 -12.80 29.31
CA VAL A 151 -2.25 -13.19 30.13
C VAL A 151 -2.49 -12.87 31.59
N LEU A 152 -2.99 -11.66 31.91
CA LEU A 152 -3.30 -11.24 33.29
C LEU A 152 -4.41 -12.10 33.90
N ASP A 153 -5.39 -12.53 33.15
CA ASP A 153 -6.52 -13.36 33.59
C ASP A 153 -6.20 -14.88 33.59
N ASN A 154 -4.97 -15.27 33.22
CA ASN A 154 -4.54 -16.67 33.11
C ASN A 154 -5.29 -17.47 31.99
N GLU A 155 -5.90 -16.79 31.02
CA GLU A 155 -6.65 -17.38 29.89
C GLU A 155 -5.75 -17.55 28.66
N THR A 156 -4.66 -18.31 28.78
CA THR A 156 -3.57 -18.32 27.79
C THR A 156 -3.65 -19.42 26.72
N GLY A 157 -4.75 -20.17 26.66
CA GLY A 157 -4.85 -21.38 25.81
C GLY A 157 -4.61 -21.20 24.31
N ARG A 158 -4.74 -20.00 23.76
CA ARG A 158 -4.49 -19.66 22.33
C ARG A 158 -3.45 -18.56 22.13
N PHE A 159 -2.81 -18.13 23.20
CA PHE A 159 -1.90 -16.97 23.19
C PHE A 159 -0.83 -17.07 22.10
N LEU A 160 -0.05 -18.16 22.06
CA LEU A 160 1.06 -18.33 21.13
C LEU A 160 0.62 -18.25 19.66
N HIS A 161 -0.54 -18.86 19.36
CA HIS A 161 -1.07 -18.81 17.99
C HIS A 161 -1.49 -17.40 17.59
N GLN A 162 -2.27 -16.73 18.44
CA GLN A 162 -2.76 -15.38 18.18
C GLN A 162 -1.61 -14.36 18.10
N MET A 163 -0.65 -14.44 19.01
CA MET A 163 0.55 -13.61 19.01
C MET A 163 1.37 -13.82 17.72
N SER A 164 1.54 -15.08 17.27
CA SER A 164 2.24 -15.39 16.02
C SER A 164 1.54 -14.75 14.79
N VAL A 165 0.21 -14.77 14.74
CA VAL A 165 -0.56 -14.15 13.68
C VAL A 165 -0.36 -12.63 13.66
N ILE A 166 -0.52 -11.97 14.82
CA ILE A 166 -0.36 -10.51 14.93
C ILE A 166 1.07 -10.09 14.55
N ARG A 167 2.09 -10.79 15.04
CA ARG A 167 3.50 -10.48 14.69
C ARG A 167 3.77 -10.61 13.19
N LYS A 168 3.16 -11.59 12.51
CA LYS A 168 3.26 -11.71 11.04
C LYS A 168 2.58 -10.54 10.33
N GLU A 169 1.43 -10.08 10.83
CA GLU A 169 0.71 -8.93 10.27
C GLU A 169 1.53 -7.63 10.46
N LEU A 170 2.07 -7.39 11.66
CA LEU A 170 2.94 -6.26 11.96
C LEU A 170 4.20 -6.23 11.08
N ASN A 171 4.86 -7.39 10.91
CA ASN A 171 6.04 -7.49 10.05
C ASN A 171 5.73 -7.18 8.58
N ARG A 172 4.57 -7.60 8.09
CA ARG A 172 4.12 -7.30 6.72
C ARG A 172 3.83 -5.81 6.55
N ALA A 173 3.12 -5.22 7.51
CA ALA A 173 2.80 -3.79 7.51
C ALA A 173 4.07 -2.94 7.57
N ASN A 174 5.00 -3.25 8.46
CA ASN A 174 6.27 -2.51 8.57
C ASN A 174 7.09 -2.56 7.27
N ARG A 175 7.18 -3.73 6.63
CA ARG A 175 7.87 -3.85 5.32
C ARG A 175 7.17 -3.08 4.22
N PHE A 176 5.84 -3.11 4.19
CA PHE A 176 5.06 -2.36 3.21
C PHE A 176 5.29 -0.85 3.34
N TYR A 177 5.22 -0.32 4.57
CA TYR A 177 5.43 1.12 4.78
C TYR A 177 6.88 1.53 4.51
N ALA A 178 7.87 0.68 4.80
CA ALA A 178 9.25 0.95 4.41
C ALA A 178 9.39 1.08 2.88
N GLN A 179 8.86 0.13 2.12
CA GLN A 179 8.89 0.17 0.66
C GLN A 179 8.14 1.39 0.10
N LEU A 180 6.99 1.72 0.69
CA LEU A 180 6.20 2.86 0.23
C LEU A 180 6.86 4.20 0.57
N SER A 181 7.60 4.26 1.68
CA SER A 181 8.45 5.41 2.03
C SER A 181 9.58 5.58 1.03
N ASP A 182 10.33 4.52 0.74
CA ASP A 182 11.40 4.53 -0.27
C ASP A 182 10.87 4.93 -1.66
N PHE A 183 9.73 4.36 -2.05
CA PHE A 183 9.04 4.69 -3.30
C PHE A 183 8.68 6.18 -3.40
N ALA A 184 8.08 6.75 -2.34
CA ALA A 184 7.70 8.15 -2.32
C ALA A 184 8.91 9.10 -2.27
N SER A 185 9.98 8.71 -1.57
CA SER A 185 11.23 9.46 -1.52
C SER A 185 11.90 9.51 -2.89
N SER A 186 12.02 8.36 -3.58
CA SER A 186 12.57 8.32 -4.94
C SER A 186 11.75 9.17 -5.92
N LEU A 187 10.41 9.18 -5.82
CA LEU A 187 9.59 10.07 -6.64
C LEU A 187 9.87 11.55 -6.36
N LEU A 188 10.08 11.93 -5.09
CA LEU A 188 10.36 13.32 -4.71
C LEU A 188 11.74 13.78 -5.17
N GLU A 189 12.73 12.89 -5.16
CA GLU A 189 14.13 13.21 -5.43
C GLU A 189 14.49 13.10 -6.91
N GLU A 190 14.01 12.07 -7.59
CA GLU A 190 14.46 11.71 -8.93
C GLU A 190 13.44 12.05 -10.03
N ALA A 191 12.15 12.16 -9.70
CA ALA A 191 11.07 12.49 -10.65
C ALA A 191 10.47 13.88 -10.41
N GLU A 192 11.22 14.79 -9.82
CA GLU A 192 10.76 16.14 -9.44
C GLU A 192 10.12 16.89 -10.61
N ASP A 193 10.66 16.76 -11.81
CA ASP A 193 10.21 17.45 -13.03
C ASP A 193 8.83 17.02 -13.51
N LEU A 194 8.33 15.86 -13.06
CA LEU A 194 7.00 15.35 -13.39
C LEU A 194 5.91 15.93 -12.48
N PHE A 195 6.26 16.57 -11.36
CA PHE A 195 5.32 17.08 -10.38
C PHE A 195 5.12 18.58 -10.46
N GLY A 196 3.87 19.02 -10.49
CA GLY A 196 3.52 20.39 -10.15
C GLY A 196 3.74 20.68 -8.66
N SER A 197 3.95 21.95 -8.32
CA SER A 197 4.29 22.38 -6.95
C SER A 197 3.25 21.94 -5.90
N HIS A 198 1.98 21.88 -6.27
CA HIS A 198 0.90 21.42 -5.38
C HIS A 198 0.97 19.91 -5.13
N SER A 199 1.14 19.11 -6.16
CA SER A 199 1.27 17.65 -6.08
C SER A 199 2.53 17.25 -5.31
N LYS A 200 3.65 17.96 -5.50
CA LYS A 200 4.88 17.76 -4.74
C LYS A 200 4.66 17.96 -3.24
N LYS A 201 3.97 19.04 -2.83
CA LYS A 201 3.61 19.24 -1.41
C LYS A 201 2.74 18.11 -0.86
N ARG A 202 1.75 17.65 -1.63
CA ARG A 202 0.87 16.55 -1.23
C ARG A 202 1.62 15.23 -1.12
N LEU A 203 2.57 14.95 -2.02
CA LEU A 203 3.44 13.78 -1.95
C LEU A 203 4.31 13.81 -0.69
N GLY A 204 4.86 14.98 -0.32
CA GLY A 204 5.57 15.17 0.94
C GLY A 204 4.69 14.94 2.18
N HIS A 205 3.40 15.29 2.14
CA HIS A 205 2.45 14.94 3.20
C HIS A 205 2.16 13.44 3.26
N PHE A 206 2.03 12.81 2.10
CA PHE A 206 1.87 11.36 2.00
C PHE A 206 3.06 10.62 2.61
N LEU A 207 4.29 11.02 2.27
CA LEU A 207 5.53 10.44 2.82
C LEU A 207 5.52 10.50 4.36
N ARG A 208 5.28 11.68 4.96
CA ARG A 208 5.20 11.80 6.42
C ARG A 208 4.12 10.91 7.04
N LYS A 209 2.97 10.72 6.36
CA LYS A 209 1.93 9.82 6.84
C LYS A 209 2.37 8.36 6.81
N VAL A 210 3.07 7.94 5.76
CA VAL A 210 3.64 6.58 5.66
C VAL A 210 4.68 6.35 6.77
N GLU A 211 5.57 7.29 7.00
CA GLU A 211 6.56 7.24 8.09
C GLU A 211 5.91 7.15 9.47
N SER A 212 4.81 7.89 9.70
CA SER A 212 4.02 7.80 10.93
C SER A 212 3.42 6.41 11.12
N LEU A 213 2.78 5.83 10.07
CA LEU A 213 2.23 4.48 10.12
C LEU A 213 3.31 3.42 10.36
N GLN A 214 4.49 3.60 9.78
CA GLN A 214 5.64 2.74 10.04
C GLN A 214 6.10 2.83 11.50
N GLY A 215 6.15 4.04 12.05
CA GLY A 215 6.49 4.28 13.46
C GLY A 215 5.50 3.58 14.41
N GLU A 216 4.20 3.75 14.19
CA GLU A 216 3.16 3.06 14.97
C GLU A 216 3.28 1.54 14.88
N THR A 217 3.56 1.01 13.69
CA THR A 217 3.75 -0.43 13.50
C THR A 217 4.96 -0.95 14.31
N ARG A 218 6.05 -0.18 14.41
CA ARG A 218 7.22 -0.52 15.24
C ARG A 218 6.88 -0.52 16.73
N LEU A 219 6.15 0.49 17.20
CA LEU A 219 5.71 0.55 18.61
C LEU A 219 4.83 -0.66 18.98
N LEU A 220 3.90 -1.05 18.09
CA LEU A 220 3.09 -2.25 18.32
C LEU A 220 3.94 -3.54 18.31
N HIS A 221 5.02 -3.58 17.54
CA HIS A 221 5.95 -4.72 17.56
C HIS A 221 6.70 -4.83 18.89
N GLU A 222 7.13 -3.70 19.44
CA GLU A 222 7.74 -3.63 20.78
C GLU A 222 6.73 -4.06 21.84
N TYR A 223 5.50 -3.57 21.79
CA TYR A 223 4.41 -3.96 22.67
C TYR A 223 4.12 -5.48 22.61
N ALA A 224 4.04 -6.06 21.41
CA ALA A 224 3.90 -7.51 21.22
C ALA A 224 5.06 -8.32 21.84
N THR A 225 6.26 -7.75 21.86
CA THR A 225 7.42 -8.36 22.48
C THR A 225 7.32 -8.31 24.00
N GLN A 226 6.87 -7.17 24.55
CA GLN A 226 6.63 -7.02 25.99
C GLN A 226 5.58 -8.03 26.49
N ILE A 227 4.41 -8.11 25.86
CA ILE A 227 3.36 -9.08 26.22
C ILE A 227 3.89 -10.53 26.16
N SER A 228 4.73 -10.85 25.16
CA SER A 228 5.35 -12.18 25.06
C SER A 228 6.27 -12.50 26.24
N SER A 229 6.99 -11.49 26.76
CA SER A 229 7.86 -11.63 27.94
C SER A 229 7.04 -11.80 29.23
N GLU A 230 5.94 -11.08 29.36
CA GLU A 230 5.00 -11.21 30.51
C GLU A 230 4.35 -12.60 30.52
N TYR A 231 3.92 -13.10 29.34
CA TYR A 231 3.42 -14.46 29.20
C TYR A 231 4.45 -15.51 29.65
N GLN A 232 5.72 -15.37 29.23
CA GLN A 232 6.76 -16.30 29.63
C GLN A 232 6.99 -16.27 31.15
N ALA A 233 7.03 -15.08 31.76
CA ALA A 233 7.15 -14.95 33.21
C ALA A 233 5.99 -15.62 33.96
N GLN A 234 4.76 -15.49 33.46
CA GLN A 234 3.59 -16.16 34.06
C GLN A 234 3.70 -17.68 33.95
N VAL A 235 4.12 -18.22 32.78
CA VAL A 235 4.35 -19.66 32.62
C VAL A 235 5.41 -20.19 33.62
N ASP A 236 6.50 -19.46 33.82
CA ASP A 236 7.56 -19.83 34.73
C ASP A 236 7.08 -19.85 36.21
N ILE A 237 6.23 -18.89 36.61
CA ILE A 237 5.60 -18.83 37.92
C ILE A 237 4.71 -20.07 38.15
N ASP A 238 3.86 -20.40 37.18
CA ASP A 238 2.96 -21.52 37.24
C ASP A 238 3.69 -22.86 37.31
N GLN A 239 4.76 -23.04 36.51
CA GLN A 239 5.63 -24.21 36.62
C GLN A 239 6.29 -24.35 37.99
N ASN A 240 6.82 -23.26 38.56
CA ASN A 240 7.41 -23.26 39.88
C ASN A 240 6.38 -23.58 40.96
N ARG A 241 5.13 -23.11 40.83
CA ARG A 241 4.04 -23.43 41.76
C ARG A 241 3.69 -24.92 41.73
N VAL A 242 3.60 -25.51 40.54
CA VAL A 242 3.33 -26.95 40.38
C VAL A 242 4.46 -27.78 40.97
N MET A 243 5.73 -27.41 40.73
CA MET A 243 6.88 -28.11 41.32
C MET A 243 6.88 -28.08 42.87
N LYS A 244 6.51 -26.92 43.46
CA LYS A 244 6.41 -26.80 44.93
C LYS A 244 5.29 -27.64 45.55
N VAL A 245 4.26 -27.98 44.80
CA VAL A 245 3.15 -28.83 45.30
C VAL A 245 3.50 -30.31 45.17
N LEU A 246 4.41 -30.69 44.27
CA LEU A 246 4.82 -32.07 44.02
C LEU A 246 6.04 -32.51 44.86
N THR A 247 6.75 -31.57 45.50
CA THR A 247 7.84 -31.80 46.45
C THR A 247 7.38 -31.62 47.88
#